data_bde4aa461d224f0ed5014239b7af6f40
#
_entry.id   bde4aa461d224f0ed5014239b7af6f40
#
_cell.length_a   1.000
_cell.length_b   1.000
_cell.length_c   1.000
_cell.angle_alpha   90.00
_cell.angle_beta   90.00
_cell.angle_gamma   90.00
#
_symmetry.space_group_name_H-M   'P 1'
#
loop_
_entity.id
_entity.type
_entity.pdbx_description
1 polymer ?
#
loop_
_entity_poly.entity_id
_entity_poly.type
_entity_poly.pdbx_seq_one_letter_code
_entity_poly.pdbx_strand_id
1 'polypeptide(L)'
;MDSAASDAFGASDAFGVPGTPDDPGAAEEGLRDWQLDRTRAPVATKIVVAGGFGVGKTTFVGSVSEVRPLRTEAVMTRAAEGIDDLAATPEKTSTTVAMDFGRITLDQDLILYLFGTPGQDRFWFMWDDLVRGAIGAVVLVDTRRLADCFPAVDYFENSGLPYIVAVNHFEGTEPFEVEDVREALTVPARVPVMIMDARQRITVVDTLLALVAHALEAVST
;
A
#
# COMPACT_ATOMS: atom_id res chain seq x y z
N MET A 1 -31.91 -42.91 65.50
CA MET A 1 -30.76 -42.44 66.23
C MET A 1 -30.16 -41.41 65.30
N ASP A 2 -30.58 -40.29 65.54
CA ASP A 2 -29.89 -39.10 66.03
C ASP A 2 -28.98 -38.47 64.94
N SER A 3 -29.25 -37.39 64.60
CA SER A 3 -29.41 -36.05 65.19
C SER A 3 -28.48 -35.10 64.53
N ALA A 4 -29.08 -34.10 64.04
CA ALA A 4 -28.80 -32.69 64.31
C ALA A 4 -27.64 -32.01 63.55
N ALA A 5 -28.05 -31.03 63.00
CA ALA A 5 -27.88 -29.57 63.17
C ALA A 5 -26.85 -28.97 62.21
N SER A 6 -27.33 -28.09 61.36
CA SER A 6 -27.40 -26.62 61.57
C SER A 6 -26.06 -25.94 61.49
N ASP A 7 -25.82 -25.14 60.59
CA ASP A 7 -25.86 -23.69 60.53
C ASP A 7 -25.14 -23.15 59.30
N ALA A 8 -25.83 -22.39 58.59
CA ALA A 8 -25.60 -21.10 57.98
C ALA A 8 -24.16 -20.53 58.04
N PHE A 9 -23.65 -20.14 56.93
CA PHE A 9 -23.10 -18.80 56.74
C PHE A 9 -23.05 -18.47 55.24
N GLY A 10 -23.77 -17.43 54.90
CA GLY A 10 -23.73 -16.83 53.60
C GLY A 10 -22.42 -16.07 53.39
N ALA A 11 -21.91 -16.10 52.20
CA ALA A 11 -21.10 -15.07 51.67
C ALA A 11 -21.35 -14.97 50.19
N SER A 12 -22.10 -13.99 49.83
CA SER A 12 -22.26 -13.44 48.51
C SER A 12 -20.91 -12.83 48.11
N ASP A 13 -20.19 -13.44 47.22
CA ASP A 13 -19.15 -12.75 46.49
C ASP A 13 -19.62 -12.62 45.04
N ALA A 14 -20.09 -11.41 44.79
CA ALA A 14 -20.36 -10.88 43.47
C ALA A 14 -19.08 -10.89 42.64
N PHE A 15 -19.02 -11.76 41.67
CA PHE A 15 -18.09 -11.58 40.54
C PHE A 15 -18.54 -10.34 39.79
N GLY A 16 -17.82 -9.25 40.01
CA GLY A 16 -17.93 -8.03 39.24
C GLY A 16 -17.57 -8.33 37.79
N VAL A 17 -18.54 -8.20 36.94
CA VAL A 17 -18.36 -8.15 35.47
C VAL A 17 -17.50 -6.91 35.22
N PRO A 18 -16.33 -7.02 34.54
CA PRO A 18 -15.59 -5.82 34.15
C PRO A 18 -16.46 -5.04 33.19
N GLY A 19 -16.68 -3.77 33.52
CA GLY A 19 -17.49 -2.84 32.75
C GLY A 19 -17.11 -2.81 31.30
N THR A 20 -18.11 -2.85 30.44
CA THR A 20 -18.04 -2.51 29.04
C THR A 20 -17.41 -1.12 28.89
N PRO A 21 -16.39 -0.94 28.03
CA PRO A 21 -15.91 0.38 27.68
C PRO A 21 -16.79 0.97 26.59
N ASP A 22 -18.02 1.30 26.92
CA ASP A 22 -18.87 2.18 26.12
C ASP A 22 -18.81 3.58 26.70
N ASP A 23 -17.62 4.18 26.63
CA ASP A 23 -17.46 5.62 26.73
C ASP A 23 -17.21 6.16 25.31
N PRO A 24 -18.22 6.77 24.67
CA PRO A 24 -18.06 7.38 23.35
C PRO A 24 -17.06 8.55 23.35
N GLY A 25 -16.65 9.03 24.52
CA GLY A 25 -15.61 10.07 24.66
C GLY A 25 -14.19 9.57 24.49
N ALA A 26 -13.89 8.29 24.79
CA ALA A 26 -12.53 7.75 24.71
C ALA A 26 -12.04 7.49 23.27
N ALA A 27 -12.94 7.42 22.29
CA ALA A 27 -12.59 7.24 20.88
C ALA A 27 -12.24 8.57 20.19
N GLU A 28 -12.59 9.71 20.77
CA GLU A 28 -12.36 11.04 20.17
C GLU A 28 -11.04 11.69 20.62
N GLU A 29 -10.45 11.27 21.75
CA GLU A 29 -9.18 11.83 22.26
C GLU A 29 -7.95 11.55 21.37
N GLY A 30 -8.07 10.71 20.34
CA GLY A 30 -6.99 10.42 19.40
C GLY A 30 -7.12 11.09 18.04
N LEU A 31 -8.24 11.75 17.76
CA LEU A 31 -8.45 12.46 16.50
C LEU A 31 -7.83 13.86 16.60
N ARG A 32 -7.02 14.22 15.60
CA ARG A 32 -6.52 15.60 15.50
C ARG A 32 -7.69 16.54 15.25
N ASP A 33 -7.69 17.74 15.83
CA ASP A 33 -8.80 18.71 15.76
C ASP A 33 -9.33 18.94 14.32
N TRP A 34 -8.48 18.94 13.31
CA TRP A 34 -8.87 19.09 11.92
C TRP A 34 -9.66 17.89 11.36
N GLN A 35 -9.54 16.70 11.97
CA GLN A 35 -10.33 15.53 11.56
C GLN A 35 -11.81 15.67 11.91
N LEU A 36 -12.12 16.60 12.83
CA LEU A 36 -13.46 16.94 13.26
C LEU A 36 -14.05 18.13 12.48
N ASP A 37 -13.21 18.93 11.81
CA ASP A 37 -13.67 20.04 10.98
C ASP A 37 -14.21 19.53 9.63
N ARG A 38 -15.53 19.37 9.55
CA ARG A 38 -16.25 18.93 8.35
C ARG A 38 -16.56 20.06 7.37
N THR A 39 -16.09 21.27 7.59
CA THR A 39 -16.41 22.43 6.76
C THR A 39 -15.63 22.42 5.45
N ARG A 40 -14.50 21.69 5.39
CA ARG A 40 -13.65 21.61 4.21
C ARG A 40 -13.37 20.14 3.85
N ALA A 41 -13.75 19.76 2.64
CA ALA A 41 -13.40 18.43 2.13
C ALA A 41 -11.89 18.33 1.87
N PRO A 42 -11.18 17.33 2.41
CA PRO A 42 -9.76 17.20 2.17
C PRO A 42 -9.47 16.94 0.68
N VAL A 43 -8.40 17.51 0.20
CA VAL A 43 -7.88 17.22 -1.14
C VAL A 43 -7.26 15.82 -1.10
N ALA A 44 -7.76 14.93 -1.94
CA ALA A 44 -7.24 13.58 -2.07
C ALA A 44 -6.28 13.50 -3.25
N THR A 45 -5.11 12.95 -3.00
CA THR A 45 -4.06 12.74 -4.00
C THR A 45 -3.73 11.26 -4.09
N LYS A 46 -3.51 10.76 -5.30
CA LYS A 46 -3.25 9.35 -5.57
C LYS A 46 -1.83 9.14 -6.08
N ILE A 47 -1.14 8.16 -5.52
CA ILE A 47 0.15 7.64 -6.00
C ILE A 47 0.02 6.15 -6.27
N VAL A 48 0.62 5.69 -7.35
CA VAL A 48 0.72 4.28 -7.71
C VAL A 48 2.09 3.72 -7.26
N VAL A 49 2.10 2.53 -6.68
CA VAL A 49 3.31 1.79 -6.32
C VAL A 49 3.37 0.53 -7.18
N ALA A 50 4.29 0.50 -8.12
CA ALA A 50 4.43 -0.55 -9.12
C ALA A 50 5.74 -1.34 -8.97
N GLY A 51 5.88 -2.41 -9.75
CA GLY A 51 7.07 -3.27 -9.76
C GLY A 51 6.70 -4.75 -9.75
N GLY A 52 7.69 -5.61 -9.98
CA GLY A 52 7.55 -7.06 -10.09
C GLY A 52 6.95 -7.75 -8.86
N PHE A 53 6.69 -9.05 -8.99
CA PHE A 53 6.18 -9.83 -7.86
C PHE A 53 7.23 -9.95 -6.75
N GLY A 54 6.83 -9.69 -5.50
CA GLY A 54 7.73 -9.81 -4.33
C GLY A 54 8.75 -8.69 -4.17
N VAL A 55 8.70 -7.61 -4.99
CA VAL A 55 9.64 -6.47 -4.92
C VAL A 55 9.49 -5.61 -3.65
N GLY A 56 8.42 -5.81 -2.87
CA GLY A 56 8.20 -5.10 -1.61
C GLY A 56 7.06 -4.08 -1.62
N LYS A 57 6.16 -4.08 -2.61
CA LYS A 57 5.02 -3.14 -2.70
C LYS A 57 4.16 -3.12 -1.44
N THR A 58 3.73 -4.28 -0.97
CA THR A 58 2.95 -4.43 0.27
C THR A 58 3.68 -3.89 1.49
N THR A 59 4.99 -4.13 1.58
CA THR A 59 5.84 -3.62 2.66
C THR A 59 5.97 -2.10 2.58
N PHE A 60 6.21 -1.55 1.39
CA PHE A 60 6.29 -0.12 1.14
C PHE A 60 5.01 0.59 1.57
N VAL A 61 3.85 0.14 1.08
CA VAL A 61 2.56 0.73 1.44
C VAL A 61 2.29 0.59 2.94
N GLY A 62 2.54 -0.60 3.51
CA GLY A 62 2.29 -0.89 4.92
C GLY A 62 3.17 -0.09 5.88
N SER A 63 4.40 0.28 5.48
CA SER A 63 5.34 1.02 6.34
C SER A 63 4.91 2.47 6.64
N VAL A 64 4.10 3.07 5.77
CA VAL A 64 3.65 4.46 5.89
C VAL A 64 2.16 4.61 6.12
N SER A 65 1.37 3.59 5.80
CA SER A 65 -0.10 3.65 5.88
C SER A 65 -0.58 3.81 7.33
N GLU A 66 -1.53 4.72 7.54
CA GLU A 66 -2.27 4.93 8.79
C GLU A 66 -3.40 3.91 8.98
N VAL A 67 -3.82 3.27 7.89
CA VAL A 67 -4.81 2.21 7.90
C VAL A 67 -4.14 0.88 7.65
N ARG A 68 -4.70 -0.21 8.17
CA ARG A 68 -4.21 -1.54 7.81
C ARG A 68 -4.37 -1.71 6.31
N PRO A 69 -3.33 -2.19 5.60
CA PRO A 69 -3.43 -2.43 4.16
C PRO A 69 -4.65 -3.32 3.87
N LEU A 70 -5.60 -2.77 3.13
CA LEU A 70 -6.74 -3.54 2.67
C LEU A 70 -6.27 -4.36 1.46
N ARG A 71 -6.38 -5.67 1.55
CA ARG A 71 -6.32 -6.52 0.37
C ARG A 71 -7.70 -6.46 -0.28
N THR A 72 -7.79 -5.72 -1.36
CA THR A 72 -9.04 -5.65 -2.12
C THR A 72 -9.14 -6.84 -3.03
N GLU A 73 -10.23 -7.59 -2.92
CA GLU A 73 -10.59 -8.64 -3.87
C GLU A 73 -11.42 -8.00 -4.98
N ALA A 74 -10.85 -7.87 -6.17
CA ALA A 74 -11.58 -7.41 -7.34
C ALA A 74 -12.15 -8.62 -8.08
N VAL A 75 -13.46 -8.60 -8.36
CA VAL A 75 -14.10 -9.56 -9.25
C VAL A 75 -13.72 -9.19 -10.68
N MET A 76 -13.05 -10.10 -11.37
CA MET A 76 -12.64 -9.88 -12.76
C MET A 76 -13.81 -10.13 -13.68
N THR A 77 -14.10 -9.16 -14.53
CA THR A 77 -15.01 -9.29 -15.67
C THR A 77 -14.33 -10.04 -16.82
N ARG A 78 -15.09 -10.33 -17.89
CA ARG A 78 -14.70 -11.10 -19.09
C ARG A 78 -13.35 -10.76 -19.75
N ALA A 79 -12.71 -9.65 -19.39
CA ALA A 79 -11.38 -9.27 -19.91
C ALA A 79 -10.25 -10.26 -19.54
N ALA A 80 -10.48 -11.12 -18.54
CA ALA A 80 -9.53 -12.15 -18.08
C ALA A 80 -9.83 -13.54 -18.68
N GLU A 81 -10.89 -13.69 -19.46
CA GLU A 81 -11.19 -14.93 -20.16
C GLU A 81 -10.05 -15.23 -21.15
N GLY A 82 -9.28 -16.27 -20.87
CA GLY A 82 -8.14 -16.70 -21.70
C GLY A 82 -6.76 -16.53 -21.03
N ILE A 83 -6.69 -15.89 -19.86
CA ILE A 83 -5.45 -15.73 -19.10
C ILE A 83 -5.35 -16.76 -17.96
N ASP A 84 -6.48 -17.16 -17.38
CA ASP A 84 -6.55 -18.22 -16.36
C ASP A 84 -6.91 -19.57 -17.01
N ASP A 85 -6.24 -20.63 -16.60
CA ASP A 85 -6.59 -22.01 -16.99
C ASP A 85 -7.90 -22.43 -16.30
N LEU A 86 -9.02 -22.19 -16.96
CA LEU A 86 -10.36 -22.55 -16.50
C LEU A 86 -10.68 -24.05 -16.65
N ALA A 87 -9.75 -24.83 -17.23
CA ALA A 87 -9.98 -26.25 -17.48
C ALA A 87 -10.17 -27.06 -16.19
N ALA A 88 -9.60 -26.56 -15.06
CA ALA A 88 -9.73 -27.23 -13.75
C ALA A 88 -10.96 -26.79 -12.93
N THR A 89 -11.59 -25.64 -13.26
CA THR A 89 -12.74 -25.11 -12.52
C THR A 89 -13.67 -24.29 -13.43
N PRO A 90 -14.52 -24.95 -14.24
CA PRO A 90 -15.37 -24.29 -15.24
C PRO A 90 -16.41 -23.32 -14.68
N GLU A 91 -16.73 -23.42 -13.40
CA GLU A 91 -17.73 -22.57 -12.73
C GLU A 91 -17.14 -21.28 -12.13
N LYS A 92 -15.80 -21.11 -12.15
CA LYS A 92 -15.14 -19.95 -11.57
C LYS A 92 -15.04 -18.83 -12.59
N THR A 93 -16.01 -17.93 -12.61
CA THR A 93 -16.07 -16.75 -13.48
C THR A 93 -15.34 -15.52 -12.91
N SER A 94 -14.71 -15.66 -11.76
CA SER A 94 -14.02 -14.55 -11.08
C SER A 94 -12.67 -14.98 -10.51
N THR A 95 -11.65 -14.17 -10.74
CA THR A 95 -10.34 -14.30 -10.08
C THR A 95 -10.18 -13.17 -9.06
N THR A 96 -9.75 -13.51 -7.86
CA THR A 96 -9.41 -12.53 -6.84
C THR A 96 -8.05 -11.92 -7.15
N VAL A 97 -8.00 -10.59 -7.27
CA VAL A 97 -6.76 -9.84 -7.43
C VAL A 97 -6.47 -9.13 -6.11
N ALA A 98 -5.34 -9.44 -5.50
CA ALA A 98 -4.89 -8.73 -4.33
C ALA A 98 -4.17 -7.44 -4.75
N MET A 99 -4.67 -6.30 -4.28
CA MET A 99 -4.03 -4.99 -4.41
C MET A 99 -3.76 -4.42 -3.03
N ASP A 100 -2.64 -3.74 -2.89
CA ASP A 100 -2.32 -3.04 -1.67
C ASP A 100 -2.95 -1.63 -1.70
N PHE A 101 -3.59 -1.26 -0.61
CA PHE A 101 -4.13 0.09 -0.44
C PHE A 101 -3.61 0.68 0.86
N GLY A 102 -3.13 1.93 0.80
CA GLY A 102 -2.67 2.68 1.95
C GLY A 102 -3.21 4.09 1.95
N ARG A 103 -3.26 4.70 3.14
CA ARG A 103 -3.65 6.08 3.35
C ARG A 103 -2.65 6.76 4.27
N ILE A 104 -2.27 7.98 3.91
CA ILE A 104 -1.45 8.87 4.73
C ILE A 104 -2.14 10.23 4.79
N THR A 105 -2.30 10.76 5.99
CA THR A 105 -2.76 12.13 6.19
C THR A 105 -1.53 13.01 6.31
N LEU A 106 -1.31 13.89 5.33
CA LEU A 106 -0.14 14.77 5.30
C LEU A 106 -0.38 16.07 6.04
N ASP A 107 -1.59 16.63 5.93
CA ASP A 107 -2.01 17.86 6.61
C ASP A 107 -3.54 17.84 6.79
N GLN A 108 -4.09 18.85 7.45
CA GLN A 108 -5.52 18.98 7.73
C GLN A 108 -6.40 18.76 6.49
N ASP A 109 -5.93 19.22 5.35
CA ASP A 109 -6.69 19.22 4.09
C ASP A 109 -6.07 18.30 3.01
N LEU A 110 -5.02 17.52 3.31
CA LEU A 110 -4.33 16.72 2.30
C LEU A 110 -4.20 15.25 2.71
N ILE A 111 -4.86 14.39 1.93
CA ILE A 111 -4.80 12.94 2.09
C ILE A 111 -4.09 12.34 0.87
N LEU A 112 -3.11 11.49 1.12
CA LEU A 112 -2.42 10.72 0.09
C LEU A 112 -2.91 9.27 0.14
N TYR A 113 -3.41 8.79 -0.99
CA TYR A 113 -3.76 7.40 -1.22
C TYR A 113 -2.66 6.69 -2.01
N LEU A 114 -2.22 5.54 -1.50
CA LEU A 114 -1.26 4.66 -2.15
C LEU A 114 -1.97 3.42 -2.69
N PHE A 115 -1.73 3.10 -3.96
CA PHE A 115 -2.26 1.91 -4.61
C PHE A 115 -1.11 1.06 -5.14
N GLY A 116 -0.93 -0.13 -4.58
CA GLY A 116 0.02 -1.11 -5.09
C GLY A 116 -0.56 -1.85 -6.29
N THR A 117 0.16 -1.88 -7.41
CA THR A 117 -0.26 -2.67 -8.56
C THR A 117 -0.12 -4.17 -8.29
N PRO A 118 -0.98 -5.02 -8.88
CA PRO A 118 -0.70 -6.44 -8.93
C PRO A 118 0.66 -6.68 -9.61
N GLY A 119 1.50 -7.52 -8.99
CA GLY A 119 2.85 -7.79 -9.49
C GLY A 119 2.96 -8.93 -10.48
N GLN A 120 1.85 -9.54 -10.89
CA GLN A 120 1.80 -10.62 -11.87
C GLN A 120 1.39 -10.06 -13.23
N ASP A 121 2.05 -10.50 -14.30
CA ASP A 121 1.88 -9.99 -15.66
C ASP A 121 0.45 -10.11 -16.19
N ARG A 122 -0.24 -11.17 -15.80
CA ARG A 122 -1.64 -11.41 -16.18
C ARG A 122 -2.62 -10.32 -15.73
N PHE A 123 -2.21 -9.43 -14.83
CA PHE A 123 -3.05 -8.35 -14.30
C PHE A 123 -2.68 -6.96 -14.84
N TRP A 124 -1.81 -6.87 -15.82
CA TRP A 124 -1.37 -5.58 -16.38
C TRP A 124 -2.49 -4.76 -17.00
N PHE A 125 -3.52 -5.42 -17.52
CA PHE A 125 -4.70 -4.72 -18.04
C PHE A 125 -5.41 -3.81 -17.03
N MET A 126 -5.16 -4.00 -15.71
CA MET A 126 -5.70 -3.14 -14.65
C MET A 126 -4.88 -1.86 -14.45
N TRP A 127 -3.67 -1.79 -14.99
CA TRP A 127 -2.78 -0.68 -14.71
C TRP A 127 -3.32 0.65 -15.25
N ASP A 128 -3.95 0.65 -16.41
CA ASP A 128 -4.56 1.84 -17.01
C ASP A 128 -5.64 2.45 -16.11
N ASP A 129 -6.42 1.62 -15.43
CA ASP A 129 -7.42 2.09 -14.47
C ASP A 129 -6.77 2.54 -13.15
N LEU A 130 -5.70 1.87 -12.73
CA LEU A 130 -4.96 2.21 -11.52
C LEU A 130 -4.21 3.53 -11.66
N VAL A 131 -3.65 3.86 -12.81
CA VAL A 131 -2.90 5.12 -13.02
C VAL A 131 -3.83 6.31 -13.25
N ARG A 132 -5.07 6.08 -13.63
CA ARG A 132 -6.02 7.18 -13.90
C ARG A 132 -6.22 8.06 -12.65
N GLY A 133 -5.92 9.35 -12.78
CA GLY A 133 -6.02 10.32 -11.68
C GLY A 133 -4.88 10.24 -10.64
N ALA A 134 -3.84 9.47 -10.90
CA ALA A 134 -2.63 9.52 -10.09
C ALA A 134 -1.77 10.73 -10.47
N ILE A 135 -1.06 11.29 -9.49
CA ILE A 135 -0.08 12.38 -9.75
C ILE A 135 1.29 11.84 -10.15
N GLY A 136 1.55 10.58 -9.86
CA GLY A 136 2.81 9.93 -10.18
C GLY A 136 2.89 8.48 -9.70
N ALA A 137 3.99 7.82 -10.02
CA ALA A 137 4.23 6.45 -9.64
C ALA A 137 5.63 6.22 -9.04
N VAL A 138 5.71 5.30 -8.06
CA VAL A 138 6.96 4.74 -7.56
C VAL A 138 7.13 3.36 -8.18
N VAL A 139 8.17 3.18 -8.99
CA VAL A 139 8.54 1.87 -9.55
C VAL A 139 9.58 1.24 -8.66
N LEU A 140 9.18 0.23 -7.88
CA LEU A 140 10.09 -0.52 -7.03
C LEU A 140 10.91 -1.51 -7.86
N VAL A 141 12.20 -1.55 -7.59
CA VAL A 141 13.18 -2.40 -8.27
C VAL A 141 13.88 -3.32 -7.28
N ASP A 142 14.04 -4.57 -7.69
CA ASP A 142 14.82 -5.60 -6.99
C ASP A 142 16.03 -5.97 -7.87
N THR A 143 17.23 -5.59 -7.46
CA THR A 143 18.46 -5.84 -8.23
C THR A 143 18.80 -7.32 -8.38
N ARG A 144 18.25 -8.18 -7.51
CA ARG A 144 18.41 -9.64 -7.61
C ARG A 144 17.62 -10.25 -8.77
N ARG A 145 16.59 -9.51 -9.26
CA ARG A 145 15.68 -9.93 -10.33
C ARG A 145 15.33 -8.74 -11.22
N LEU A 146 16.37 -8.09 -11.74
CA LEU A 146 16.23 -6.86 -12.50
C LEU A 146 15.33 -7.02 -13.73
N ALA A 147 15.35 -8.22 -14.34
CA ALA A 147 14.50 -8.53 -15.50
C ALA A 147 13.00 -8.35 -15.23
N ASP A 148 12.53 -8.60 -13.99
CA ASP A 148 11.13 -8.47 -13.61
C ASP A 148 10.68 -6.99 -13.51
N CYS A 149 11.63 -6.05 -13.58
CA CYS A 149 11.37 -4.63 -13.40
C CYS A 149 11.13 -3.88 -14.72
N PHE A 150 11.66 -4.39 -15.84
CA PHE A 150 11.54 -3.74 -17.16
C PHE A 150 10.10 -3.42 -17.54
N PRO A 151 9.14 -4.33 -17.41
CA PRO A 151 7.77 -4.04 -17.82
C PRO A 151 7.13 -2.87 -17.09
N ALA A 152 7.47 -2.69 -15.81
CA ALA A 152 6.98 -1.55 -15.03
C ALA A 152 7.62 -0.24 -15.49
N VAL A 153 8.93 -0.24 -15.73
CA VAL A 153 9.66 0.93 -16.25
C VAL A 153 9.12 1.31 -17.62
N ASP A 154 9.02 0.35 -18.54
CA ASP A 154 8.50 0.57 -19.91
C ASP A 154 7.07 1.13 -19.88
N TYR A 155 6.22 0.61 -19.01
CA TYR A 155 4.85 1.08 -18.89
C TYR A 155 4.81 2.56 -18.48
N PHE A 156 5.54 2.97 -17.43
CA PHE A 156 5.50 4.35 -16.96
C PHE A 156 6.24 5.31 -17.90
N GLU A 157 7.29 4.87 -18.57
CA GLU A 157 7.95 5.68 -19.61
C GLU A 157 6.98 6.01 -20.77
N ASN A 158 6.12 5.06 -21.14
CA ASN A 158 5.13 5.24 -22.21
C ASN A 158 3.83 5.91 -21.76
N SER A 159 3.49 5.86 -20.47
CA SER A 159 2.21 6.40 -19.96
C SER A 159 2.18 7.93 -19.87
N GLY A 160 3.34 8.58 -19.85
CA GLY A 160 3.46 10.02 -19.63
C GLY A 160 3.18 10.45 -18.17
N LEU A 161 2.90 9.53 -17.26
CA LEU A 161 2.75 9.81 -15.85
C LEU A 161 4.14 10.02 -15.22
N PRO A 162 4.38 11.09 -14.45
CA PRO A 162 5.63 11.24 -13.70
C PRO A 162 5.92 10.02 -12.84
N TYR A 163 7.15 9.52 -12.88
CA TYR A 163 7.54 8.38 -12.05
C TYR A 163 8.98 8.50 -11.56
N ILE A 164 9.28 7.77 -10.50
CA ILE A 164 10.63 7.58 -9.99
C ILE A 164 10.92 6.09 -9.86
N VAL A 165 12.19 5.75 -9.91
CA VAL A 165 12.67 4.39 -9.67
C VAL A 165 13.24 4.30 -8.26
N ALA A 166 12.71 3.41 -7.45
CA ALA A 166 13.14 3.18 -6.08
C ALA A 166 13.68 1.75 -5.93
N VAL A 167 15.00 1.65 -5.81
CA VAL A 167 15.70 0.37 -5.65
C VAL A 167 15.57 -0.10 -4.22
N ASN A 168 14.80 -1.17 -4.01
CA ASN A 168 14.55 -1.69 -2.68
C ASN A 168 15.74 -2.53 -2.19
N HIS A 169 16.28 -2.15 -1.05
CA HIS A 169 17.39 -2.88 -0.41
C HIS A 169 16.89 -4.19 0.21
N PHE A 170 17.56 -5.29 -0.13
CA PHE A 170 17.37 -6.59 0.51
C PHE A 170 18.67 -7.03 1.19
N GLU A 171 18.55 -7.74 2.30
CA GLU A 171 19.71 -8.28 2.99
C GLU A 171 20.50 -9.26 2.09
N GLY A 172 21.81 -9.14 2.10
CA GLY A 172 22.70 -10.00 1.30
C GLY A 172 22.78 -9.62 -0.18
N THR A 173 22.23 -8.47 -0.60
CA THR A 173 22.48 -7.94 -1.95
C THR A 173 23.90 -7.38 -2.04
N GLU A 174 24.56 -7.64 -3.18
CA GLU A 174 25.83 -7.01 -3.49
C GLU A 174 25.65 -5.49 -3.59
N PRO A 175 26.66 -4.70 -3.16
CA PRO A 175 26.64 -3.26 -3.36
C PRO A 175 26.55 -2.91 -4.85
N PHE A 176 25.79 -1.88 -5.16
CA PHE A 176 25.66 -1.33 -6.53
C PHE A 176 25.57 0.19 -6.47
N GLU A 177 25.96 0.83 -7.57
CA GLU A 177 25.78 2.25 -7.75
C GLU A 177 24.42 2.53 -8.40
N VAL A 178 23.80 3.65 -8.06
CA VAL A 178 22.49 4.05 -8.63
C VAL A 178 22.57 4.15 -10.16
N GLU A 179 23.68 4.64 -10.69
CA GLU A 179 23.88 4.79 -12.13
C GLU A 179 23.97 3.45 -12.86
N ASP A 180 24.50 2.39 -12.23
CA ASP A 180 24.51 1.04 -12.81
C ASP A 180 23.08 0.53 -13.02
N VAL A 181 22.19 0.77 -12.05
CA VAL A 181 20.77 0.40 -12.15
C VAL A 181 20.06 1.24 -13.21
N ARG A 182 20.37 2.56 -13.28
CA ARG A 182 19.83 3.45 -14.31
C ARG A 182 20.19 2.96 -15.70
N GLU A 183 21.46 2.66 -15.93
CA GLU A 183 21.96 2.17 -17.22
C GLU A 183 21.33 0.83 -17.59
N ALA A 184 21.33 -0.12 -16.64
CA ALA A 184 20.77 -1.46 -16.85
C ALA A 184 19.28 -1.44 -17.20
N LEU A 185 18.49 -0.55 -16.59
CA LEU A 185 17.05 -0.39 -16.86
C LEU A 185 16.75 0.63 -17.97
N THR A 186 17.80 1.26 -18.55
CA THR A 186 17.66 2.30 -19.58
C THR A 186 16.78 3.48 -19.14
N VAL A 187 16.83 3.83 -17.83
CA VAL A 187 16.01 4.90 -17.26
C VAL A 187 16.55 6.26 -17.67
N PRO A 188 15.74 7.15 -18.26
CA PRO A 188 16.19 8.49 -18.68
C PRO A 188 16.76 9.32 -17.53
N ALA A 189 17.73 10.18 -17.83
CA ALA A 189 18.38 11.02 -16.82
C ALA A 189 17.42 11.95 -16.07
N ARG A 190 16.29 12.32 -16.68
CA ARG A 190 15.23 13.13 -16.06
C ARG A 190 14.50 12.42 -14.92
N VAL A 191 14.50 11.07 -14.91
CA VAL A 191 13.78 10.27 -13.93
C VAL A 191 14.67 10.04 -12.72
N PRO A 192 14.25 10.42 -11.51
CA PRO A 192 15.00 10.14 -10.30
C PRO A 192 15.12 8.63 -10.04
N VAL A 193 16.35 8.21 -9.70
CA VAL A 193 16.62 6.84 -9.24
C VAL A 193 17.23 6.95 -7.85
N MET A 194 16.71 6.20 -6.88
CA MET A 194 17.17 6.24 -5.50
C MET A 194 17.15 4.88 -4.84
N ILE A 195 17.98 4.70 -3.83
CA ILE A 195 18.01 3.49 -2.99
C ILE A 195 17.11 3.72 -1.78
N MET A 196 16.31 2.72 -1.42
CA MET A 196 15.44 2.77 -0.25
C MET A 196 15.31 1.37 0.39
N ASP A 197 14.78 1.30 1.58
CA ASP A 197 14.36 0.06 2.24
C ASP A 197 12.88 0.17 2.58
N ALA A 198 12.05 -0.65 1.95
CA ALA A 198 10.60 -0.66 2.13
C ALA A 198 10.16 -0.91 3.59
N ARG A 199 11.03 -1.49 4.42
CA ARG A 199 10.79 -1.74 5.84
C ARG A 199 10.99 -0.49 6.71
N GLN A 200 11.70 0.51 6.19
CA GLN A 200 12.07 1.72 6.91
C GLN A 200 11.16 2.89 6.49
N ARG A 201 10.27 3.30 7.39
CA ARG A 201 9.33 4.39 7.15
C ARG A 201 10.00 5.66 6.60
N ILE A 202 11.19 6.00 7.12
CA ILE A 202 11.90 7.22 6.73
C ILE A 202 12.27 7.20 5.24
N THR A 203 12.86 6.11 4.75
CA THR A 203 13.27 5.99 3.35
C THR A 203 12.08 5.94 2.40
N VAL A 204 10.95 5.38 2.85
CA VAL A 204 9.70 5.37 2.08
C VAL A 204 9.10 6.78 2.00
N VAL A 205 9.12 7.54 3.09
CA VAL A 205 8.68 8.95 3.10
C VAL A 205 9.56 9.79 2.17
N ASP A 206 10.89 9.64 2.24
CA ASP A 206 11.82 10.35 1.35
C ASP A 206 11.54 10.02 -0.12
N THR A 207 11.23 8.75 -0.42
CA THR A 207 10.83 8.30 -1.77
C THR A 207 9.55 8.99 -2.24
N LEU A 208 8.54 9.08 -1.39
CA LEU A 208 7.29 9.75 -1.73
C LEU A 208 7.48 11.27 -1.93
N LEU A 209 8.32 11.90 -1.11
CA LEU A 209 8.66 13.33 -1.26
C LEU A 209 9.41 13.59 -2.57
N ALA A 210 10.37 12.73 -2.94
CA ALA A 210 11.08 12.82 -4.21
C ALA A 210 10.12 12.70 -5.41
N LEU A 211 9.13 11.77 -5.34
CA LEU A 211 8.13 11.67 -6.40
C LEU A 211 7.27 12.93 -6.51
N VAL A 212 6.79 13.45 -5.38
CA VAL A 212 5.95 14.67 -5.38
C VAL A 212 6.72 15.86 -5.96
N ALA A 213 8.00 16.04 -5.57
CA ALA A 213 8.85 17.09 -6.13
C ALA A 213 9.02 16.93 -7.63
N HIS A 214 9.34 15.73 -8.11
CA HIS A 214 9.47 15.43 -9.53
C HIS A 214 8.18 15.66 -10.33
N ALA A 215 7.02 15.28 -9.77
CA ALA A 215 5.72 15.50 -10.40
C ALA A 215 5.37 17.00 -10.50
N LEU A 216 5.72 17.81 -9.50
CA LEU A 216 5.51 19.26 -9.51
C LEU A 216 6.38 19.93 -10.57
N GLU A 217 7.63 19.52 -10.75
CA GLU A 217 8.50 20.01 -11.81
C GLU A 217 7.92 19.72 -13.19
N ALA A 218 7.37 18.51 -13.40
CA ALA A 218 6.78 18.11 -14.68
C ALA A 218 5.54 18.94 -15.06
N VAL A 219 4.77 19.46 -14.09
CA VAL A 219 3.60 20.33 -14.35
C VAL A 219 4.00 21.77 -14.60
N SER A 220 5.18 22.20 -14.15
CA SER A 220 5.67 23.58 -14.24
C SER A 220 6.39 23.87 -15.55
N THR A 221 6.64 22.85 -16.38
CA THR A 221 7.33 22.94 -17.69
C THR A 221 6.34 22.84 -18.84
#